data_5ae23f7582d2e7c0308f32c8bae2a81a
#
_entry.id   5ae23f7582d2e7c0308f32c8bae2a81a
#
_cell.length_a   1.000
_cell.length_b   1.000
_cell.length_c   1.000
_cell.angle_alpha   90.00
_cell.angle_beta   90.00
_cell.angle_gamma   90.00
#
_symmetry.space_group_name_H-M   'P 1'
#
loop_
_entity.id
_entity.type
_entity.pdbx_description
1 polymer ?
#
loop_
_entity_poly.entity_id
_entity_poly.type
_entity_poly.pdbx_seq_one_letter_code
_entity_poly.pdbx_strand_id
1 'polypeptide(L)'
;AKGVARIAQALGMKVHAYDPFVIDQQSNSSDVTFHDTIESLFSSCSHISVHCAMTSETKGMVNSGLVRRMPDISPNGVQCGRHIVNCSRGGIVNEDDMLELLESGFLTSLGIDVFENEPYANPKLSAHRSVSSTPHIGAATIEAQERIGEEIVSIVSSFFN
;
A
#
# COMPACT_ATOMS: atom_id res chain seq x y z
N ALA A 1 7.08 0.75 4.41
CA ALA A 1 7.50 0.64 3.01
C ALA A 1 8.80 -0.16 2.82
N LYS A 2 9.93 0.22 3.43
CA LYS A 2 11.26 -0.42 3.17
C LYS A 2 11.28 -1.94 3.39
N GLY A 3 10.59 -2.46 4.42
CA GLY A 3 10.49 -3.91 4.69
C GLY A 3 9.76 -4.66 3.57
N VAL A 4 8.65 -4.12 3.09
CA VAL A 4 7.89 -4.70 1.97
C VAL A 4 8.72 -4.68 0.68
N ALA A 5 9.40 -3.57 0.39
CA ALA A 5 10.29 -3.45 -0.77
C ALA A 5 11.37 -4.55 -0.78
N ARG A 6 12.07 -4.74 0.35
CA ARG A 6 13.10 -5.78 0.50
C ARG A 6 12.56 -7.20 0.28
N ILE A 7 11.36 -7.49 0.79
CA ILE A 7 10.71 -8.81 0.62
C ILE A 7 10.32 -9.01 -0.84
N ALA A 8 9.72 -8.01 -1.48
CA ALA A 8 9.34 -8.06 -2.89
C ALA A 8 10.55 -8.29 -3.80
N GLN A 9 11.66 -7.60 -3.55
CA GLN A 9 12.94 -7.81 -4.25
C GLN A 9 13.47 -9.25 -4.06
N ALA A 10 13.42 -9.78 -2.84
CA ALA A 10 13.84 -11.16 -2.57
C ALA A 10 12.99 -12.20 -3.31
N LEU A 11 11.73 -11.86 -3.64
CA LEU A 11 10.84 -12.67 -4.50
C LEU A 11 11.09 -12.43 -6.01
N GLY A 12 12.06 -11.61 -6.39
CA GLY A 12 12.38 -11.29 -7.79
C GLY A 12 11.47 -10.24 -8.43
N MET A 13 10.66 -9.53 -7.65
CA MET A 13 9.82 -8.45 -8.17
C MET A 13 10.65 -7.18 -8.42
N LYS A 14 10.34 -6.47 -9.49
CA LYS A 14 10.85 -5.12 -9.71
C LYS A 14 10.07 -4.15 -8.81
N VAL A 15 10.79 -3.43 -7.95
CA VAL A 15 10.18 -2.52 -6.99
C VAL A 15 10.23 -1.09 -7.51
N HIS A 16 9.07 -0.46 -7.50
CA HIS A 16 8.86 0.94 -7.84
C HIS A 16 8.33 1.68 -6.62
N ALA A 17 8.60 2.96 -6.51
CA ALA A 17 8.12 3.80 -5.43
C ALA A 17 7.74 5.21 -5.90
N TYR A 18 6.79 5.81 -5.20
CA TYR A 18 6.51 7.24 -5.23
C TYR A 18 6.45 7.74 -3.78
N ASP A 19 7.26 8.74 -3.47
CA ASP A 19 7.25 9.43 -2.18
C ASP A 19 7.67 10.89 -2.42
N PRO A 20 6.74 11.86 -2.26
CA PRO A 20 7.01 13.26 -2.56
C PRO A 20 8.08 13.88 -1.65
N PHE A 21 8.39 13.24 -0.50
CA PHE A 21 9.37 13.75 0.46
C PHE A 21 10.78 13.18 0.27
N VAL A 22 10.96 12.20 -0.62
CA VAL A 22 12.22 11.46 -0.79
C VAL A 22 12.84 11.70 -2.18
N ILE A 23 12.22 12.47 -3.05
CA ILE A 23 12.62 12.69 -4.44
C ILE A 23 14.10 13.14 -4.57
N ASP A 24 14.58 14.01 -3.68
CA ASP A 24 15.96 14.52 -3.73
C ASP A 24 17.04 13.56 -3.17
N GLN A 25 16.65 12.46 -2.51
CA GLN A 25 17.59 11.51 -1.87
C GLN A 25 17.76 10.20 -2.67
N GLN A 26 17.18 10.11 -3.85
CA GLN A 26 17.00 8.86 -4.62
C GLN A 26 18.27 8.35 -5.34
N SER A 27 19.33 9.11 -5.35
CA SER A 27 20.49 8.84 -6.21
C SER A 27 21.33 7.61 -5.82
N ASN A 28 21.01 6.88 -4.75
CA ASN A 28 21.87 5.84 -4.19
C ASN A 28 21.27 4.44 -3.96
N SER A 29 20.01 4.16 -4.33
CA SER A 29 19.51 2.78 -4.24
C SER A 29 19.28 2.20 -5.62
N SER A 30 20.20 1.34 -6.06
CA SER A 30 20.17 0.67 -7.39
C SER A 30 18.96 -0.25 -7.61
N ASP A 31 18.17 -0.50 -6.57
CA ASP A 31 17.19 -1.60 -6.56
C ASP A 31 15.73 -1.15 -6.52
N VAL A 32 15.45 0.17 -6.44
CA VAL A 32 14.10 0.74 -6.45
C VAL A 32 14.00 1.82 -7.50
N THR A 33 13.02 1.72 -8.39
CA THR A 33 12.71 2.76 -9.37
C THR A 33 11.76 3.77 -8.75
N PHE A 34 12.18 5.01 -8.60
CA PHE A 34 11.32 6.09 -8.11
C PHE A 34 10.61 6.79 -9.26
N HIS A 35 9.38 7.21 -8.99
CA HIS A 35 8.52 7.94 -9.91
C HIS A 35 8.29 9.36 -9.42
N ASP A 36 8.23 10.32 -10.36
CA ASP A 36 7.97 11.73 -10.05
C ASP A 36 6.49 12.00 -9.77
N THR A 37 5.59 11.10 -10.21
CA THR A 37 4.15 11.22 -10.01
C THR A 37 3.53 9.88 -9.62
N ILE A 38 2.41 9.95 -8.88
CA ILE A 38 1.66 8.76 -8.50
C ILE A 38 1.03 8.07 -9.72
N GLU A 39 0.63 8.85 -10.72
CA GLU A 39 0.08 8.34 -11.98
C GLU A 39 1.10 7.50 -12.74
N SER A 40 2.36 7.92 -12.77
CA SER A 40 3.45 7.19 -13.38
C SER A 40 3.71 5.87 -12.65
N LEU A 41 3.68 5.88 -11.29
CA LEU A 41 3.79 4.68 -10.48
C LEU A 41 2.68 3.67 -10.82
N PHE A 42 1.40 4.11 -10.79
CA PHE A 42 0.26 3.23 -11.08
C PHE A 42 0.28 2.70 -12.51
N SER A 43 0.72 3.49 -13.48
CA SER A 43 0.85 3.05 -14.88
C SER A 43 1.96 2.02 -15.10
N SER A 44 2.89 1.89 -14.16
CA SER A 44 4.04 0.98 -14.25
C SER A 44 3.89 -0.29 -13.43
N CYS A 45 2.91 -0.36 -12.51
CA CYS A 45 2.82 -1.40 -11.50
C CYS A 45 1.47 -2.10 -11.53
N SER A 46 1.49 -3.43 -11.52
CA SER A 46 0.30 -4.29 -11.36
C SER A 46 -0.04 -4.59 -9.89
N HIS A 47 0.89 -4.36 -8.98
CA HIS A 47 0.73 -4.56 -7.55
C HIS A 47 1.09 -3.26 -6.82
N ILE A 48 0.16 -2.73 -6.03
CA ILE A 48 0.35 -1.49 -5.27
C ILE A 48 0.17 -1.77 -3.79
N SER A 49 1.12 -1.31 -2.98
CA SER A 49 1.03 -1.33 -1.51
C SER A 49 1.10 0.10 -0.97
N VAL A 50 0.08 0.47 -0.19
CA VAL A 50 -0.08 1.83 0.36
C VAL A 50 0.63 1.95 1.70
N HIS A 51 1.45 3.00 1.87
CA HIS A 51 2.29 3.21 3.06
C HIS A 51 2.35 4.68 3.53
N CYS A 52 1.49 5.53 3.04
CA CYS A 52 1.45 6.94 3.42
C CYS A 52 0.58 7.20 4.66
N ALA A 53 0.78 8.35 5.29
CA ALA A 53 -0.11 8.83 6.35
C ALA A 53 -1.43 9.35 5.75
N MET A 54 -2.50 9.38 6.55
CA MET A 54 -3.75 10.04 6.20
C MET A 54 -3.58 11.56 6.39
N THR A 55 -3.77 12.30 5.31
CA THR A 55 -3.81 13.77 5.25
C THR A 55 -4.95 14.22 4.36
N SER A 56 -5.15 15.54 4.22
CA SER A 56 -6.10 16.10 3.25
C SER A 56 -5.76 15.72 1.80
N GLU A 57 -4.47 15.59 1.48
CA GLU A 57 -4.00 15.25 0.13
C GLU A 57 -4.09 13.75 -0.16
N THR A 58 -3.95 12.90 0.86
CA THR A 58 -3.99 11.46 0.68
C THR A 58 -5.37 10.85 0.87
N LYS A 59 -6.35 11.61 1.38
CA LYS A 59 -7.73 11.15 1.51
C LYS A 59 -8.34 10.84 0.14
N GLY A 60 -8.81 9.61 -0.06
CA GLY A 60 -9.37 9.13 -1.32
C GLY A 60 -8.39 9.15 -2.49
N MET A 61 -7.08 9.24 -2.21
CA MET A 61 -6.04 9.33 -3.22
C MET A 61 -6.05 8.11 -4.16
N VAL A 62 -6.19 6.91 -3.60
CA VAL A 62 -6.31 5.69 -4.39
C VAL A 62 -7.77 5.50 -4.77
N ASN A 63 -8.14 5.99 -5.95
CA ASN A 63 -9.47 5.99 -6.52
C ASN A 63 -9.53 5.21 -7.85
N SER A 64 -10.72 5.05 -8.41
CA SER A 64 -10.94 4.31 -9.65
C SER A 64 -10.17 4.88 -10.84
N GLY A 65 -10.03 6.21 -10.93
CA GLY A 65 -9.27 6.87 -11.99
C GLY A 65 -7.78 6.51 -11.96
N LEU A 66 -7.21 6.39 -10.78
CA LEU A 66 -5.81 6.01 -10.59
C LEU A 66 -5.61 4.50 -10.81
N VAL A 67 -6.50 3.67 -10.26
CA VAL A 67 -6.42 2.20 -10.40
C VAL A 67 -6.60 1.76 -11.87
N ARG A 68 -7.42 2.46 -12.65
CA ARG A 68 -7.61 2.16 -14.08
C ARG A 68 -6.36 2.37 -14.94
N ARG A 69 -5.31 3.00 -14.41
CA ARG A 69 -4.00 3.12 -15.08
C ARG A 69 -3.14 1.86 -14.96
N MET A 70 -3.43 0.99 -13.99
CA MET A 70 -2.60 -0.17 -13.69
C MET A 70 -2.61 -1.19 -14.85
N PRO A 71 -1.44 -1.69 -15.27
CA PRO A 71 -1.36 -2.79 -16.23
C PRO A 71 -1.81 -4.11 -15.55
N ASP A 72 -2.37 -5.02 -16.33
CA ASP A 72 -2.67 -6.40 -15.92
C ASP A 72 -1.75 -7.43 -16.56
N ILE A 73 -0.90 -6.96 -17.47
CA ILE A 73 0.11 -7.75 -18.17
C ILE A 73 1.48 -7.15 -17.85
N SER A 74 2.41 -8.00 -17.44
CA SER A 74 3.81 -7.60 -17.20
C SER A 74 4.55 -7.30 -18.51
N PRO A 75 5.70 -6.58 -18.47
CA PRO A 75 6.48 -6.26 -19.67
C PRO A 75 6.92 -7.47 -20.50
N ASN A 76 6.99 -8.65 -19.92
CA ASN A 76 7.30 -9.92 -20.59
C ASN A 76 6.04 -10.72 -21.02
N GLY A 77 4.86 -10.09 -21.02
CA GLY A 77 3.63 -10.67 -21.56
C GLY A 77 2.87 -11.62 -20.61
N VAL A 78 3.30 -11.72 -19.36
CA VAL A 78 2.60 -12.56 -18.36
C VAL A 78 1.40 -11.81 -17.79
N GLN A 79 0.24 -12.47 -17.80
CA GLN A 79 -0.96 -11.96 -17.15
C GLN A 79 -0.75 -11.97 -15.63
N CYS A 80 -0.75 -10.81 -15.00
CA CYS A 80 -0.46 -10.67 -13.57
C CYS A 80 -1.63 -10.11 -12.74
N GLY A 81 -2.68 -9.61 -13.41
CA GLY A 81 -3.82 -8.98 -12.72
C GLY A 81 -3.47 -7.61 -12.11
N ARG A 82 -4.43 -7.03 -11.39
CA ARG A 82 -4.29 -5.75 -10.67
C ARG A 82 -4.58 -5.97 -9.20
N HIS A 83 -3.64 -5.64 -8.34
CA HIS A 83 -3.69 -5.95 -6.91
C HIS A 83 -3.36 -4.72 -6.07
N ILE A 84 -4.18 -4.46 -5.04
CA ILE A 84 -3.96 -3.36 -4.11
C ILE A 84 -3.93 -3.89 -2.68
N VAL A 85 -3.03 -3.36 -1.87
CA VAL A 85 -2.95 -3.65 -0.44
C VAL A 85 -2.89 -2.33 0.34
N ASN A 86 -3.79 -2.17 1.30
CA ASN A 86 -3.78 -1.05 2.25
C ASN A 86 -3.72 -1.55 3.69
N CYS A 87 -2.55 -1.44 4.30
CA CYS A 87 -2.30 -1.65 5.73
C CYS A 87 -1.78 -0.37 6.39
N SER A 88 -2.11 0.81 5.83
CA SER A 88 -1.62 2.09 6.36
C SER A 88 -2.70 2.81 7.18
N ARG A 89 -3.67 3.45 6.54
CA ARG A 89 -4.81 4.11 7.20
C ARG A 89 -6.06 3.98 6.33
N GLY A 90 -7.22 3.88 6.99
CA GLY A 90 -8.52 3.93 6.33
C GLY A 90 -8.76 5.26 5.64
N GLY A 91 -9.60 5.28 4.59
CA GLY A 91 -9.94 6.47 3.82
C GLY A 91 -8.88 6.96 2.83
N ILE A 92 -7.68 6.37 2.77
CA ILE A 92 -6.69 6.64 1.70
C ILE A 92 -7.14 5.96 0.39
N VAL A 93 -7.62 4.74 0.51
CA VAL A 93 -8.25 4.00 -0.59
C VAL A 93 -9.75 4.29 -0.55
N ASN A 94 -10.32 4.70 -1.67
CA ASN A 94 -11.76 4.90 -1.80
C ASN A 94 -12.46 3.53 -1.88
N GLU A 95 -13.18 3.16 -0.83
CA GLU A 95 -13.77 1.83 -0.68
C GLU A 95 -14.88 1.56 -1.70
N ASP A 96 -15.69 2.57 -2.05
CA ASP A 96 -16.78 2.42 -3.01
C ASP A 96 -16.21 2.22 -4.44
N ASP A 97 -15.18 2.96 -4.81
CA ASP A 97 -14.47 2.77 -6.08
C ASP A 97 -13.84 1.38 -6.18
N MET A 98 -13.24 0.89 -5.09
CA MET A 98 -12.65 -0.46 -5.07
C MET A 98 -13.70 -1.53 -5.23
N LEU A 99 -14.85 -1.37 -4.57
CA LEU A 99 -15.97 -2.32 -4.70
C LEU A 99 -16.47 -2.37 -6.16
N GLU A 100 -16.69 -1.23 -6.81
CA GLU A 100 -17.08 -1.17 -8.22
C GLU A 100 -16.07 -1.88 -9.13
N LEU A 101 -14.77 -1.62 -8.92
CA LEU A 101 -13.70 -2.20 -9.72
C LEU A 101 -13.56 -3.72 -9.51
N LEU A 102 -13.83 -4.21 -8.30
CA LEU A 102 -13.87 -5.65 -7.98
C LEU A 102 -15.09 -6.33 -8.62
N GLU A 103 -16.28 -5.72 -8.52
CA GLU A 103 -17.52 -6.23 -9.09
C GLU A 103 -17.46 -6.30 -10.62
N SER A 104 -16.81 -5.32 -11.26
CA SER A 104 -16.57 -5.33 -12.71
C SER A 104 -15.45 -6.29 -13.15
N GLY A 105 -14.70 -6.87 -12.23
CA GLY A 105 -13.54 -7.71 -12.51
C GLY A 105 -12.31 -6.95 -13.02
N PHE A 106 -12.32 -5.62 -12.97
CA PHE A 106 -11.17 -4.80 -13.35
C PHE A 106 -10.04 -4.89 -12.33
N LEU A 107 -10.35 -4.78 -11.03
CA LEU A 107 -9.43 -5.05 -9.93
C LEU A 107 -9.48 -6.55 -9.60
N THR A 108 -8.34 -7.20 -9.57
CA THR A 108 -8.24 -8.64 -9.34
C THR A 108 -8.37 -9.00 -7.87
N SER A 109 -7.72 -8.24 -6.99
CA SER A 109 -7.84 -8.43 -5.54
C SER A 109 -7.52 -7.16 -4.75
N LEU A 110 -8.07 -7.10 -3.53
CA LEU A 110 -7.80 -6.08 -2.54
C LEU A 110 -7.44 -6.73 -1.20
N GLY A 111 -6.29 -6.37 -0.64
CA GLY A 111 -5.94 -6.63 0.77
C GLY A 111 -6.19 -5.36 1.58
N ILE A 112 -6.97 -5.44 2.66
CA ILE A 112 -7.31 -4.27 3.46
C ILE A 112 -7.33 -4.59 4.95
N ASP A 113 -6.51 -3.87 5.72
CA ASP A 113 -6.44 -4.00 7.18
C ASP A 113 -7.09 -2.80 7.89
N VAL A 114 -7.38 -1.72 7.14
CA VAL A 114 -7.83 -0.42 7.65
C VAL A 114 -9.00 0.11 6.83
N PHE A 115 -10.06 0.56 7.50
CA PHE A 115 -11.31 1.00 6.87
C PHE A 115 -11.61 2.47 7.12
N GLU A 116 -12.38 3.10 6.22
CA GLU A 116 -12.73 4.52 6.30
C GLU A 116 -13.51 4.85 7.59
N ASN A 117 -14.38 3.95 8.04
CA ASN A 117 -15.28 4.17 9.18
C ASN A 117 -15.02 3.19 10.33
N GLU A 118 -13.77 2.97 10.71
CA GLU A 118 -13.44 2.11 11.85
C GLU A 118 -14.18 2.50 13.14
N PRO A 119 -14.62 1.50 13.94
CA PRO A 119 -14.34 0.06 13.84
C PRO A 119 -15.27 -0.69 12.87
N TYR A 120 -16.11 -0.01 12.11
CA TYR A 120 -17.09 -0.61 11.21
C TYR A 120 -16.50 -0.76 9.82
N ALA A 121 -16.23 -2.00 9.41
CA ALA A 121 -15.82 -2.31 8.06
C ALA A 121 -16.99 -2.14 7.08
N ASN A 122 -16.71 -1.76 5.84
CA ASN A 122 -17.68 -1.81 4.75
C ASN A 122 -18.12 -3.27 4.51
N PRO A 123 -19.37 -3.66 4.81
CA PRO A 123 -19.78 -5.06 4.80
C PRO A 123 -19.80 -5.66 3.39
N LYS A 124 -20.08 -4.86 2.35
CA LYS A 124 -20.08 -5.32 0.97
C LYS A 124 -18.64 -5.57 0.50
N LEU A 125 -17.73 -4.67 0.83
CA LEU A 125 -16.33 -4.78 0.47
C LEU A 125 -15.68 -5.96 1.19
N SER A 126 -15.84 -6.06 2.51
CA SER A 126 -15.22 -7.14 3.30
C SER A 126 -15.78 -8.53 3.00
N ALA A 127 -17.03 -8.63 2.53
CA ALA A 127 -17.64 -9.90 2.11
C ALA A 127 -17.31 -10.29 0.64
N HIS A 128 -16.68 -9.42 -0.13
CA HIS A 128 -16.38 -9.72 -1.53
C HIS A 128 -15.30 -10.81 -1.64
N ARG A 129 -15.52 -11.80 -2.51
CA ARG A 129 -14.64 -13.00 -2.65
C ARG A 129 -13.18 -12.71 -2.98
N SER A 130 -12.89 -11.56 -3.59
CA SER A 130 -11.56 -11.12 -3.98
C SER A 130 -10.95 -10.12 -2.99
N VAL A 131 -11.54 -9.99 -1.79
CA VAL A 131 -11.03 -9.15 -0.71
C VAL A 131 -10.52 -10.02 0.43
N SER A 132 -9.30 -9.71 0.87
CA SER A 132 -8.74 -10.23 2.12
C SER A 132 -8.75 -9.09 3.12
N SER A 133 -9.57 -9.18 4.16
CA SER A 133 -9.70 -8.13 5.18
C SER A 133 -9.31 -8.61 6.55
N THR A 134 -8.70 -7.71 7.33
CA THR A 134 -8.37 -7.91 8.75
C THR A 134 -8.80 -6.67 9.56
N PRO A 135 -9.10 -6.82 10.86
CA PRO A 135 -9.67 -5.75 11.68
C PRO A 135 -8.58 -4.85 12.32
N HIS A 136 -7.74 -4.21 11.48
CA HIS A 136 -6.67 -3.29 11.89
C HIS A 136 -5.67 -3.95 12.87
N ILE A 137 -5.10 -5.08 12.45
CA ILE A 137 -4.19 -5.88 13.28
C ILE A 137 -2.72 -5.80 12.83
N GLY A 138 -2.41 -5.03 11.78
CA GLY A 138 -1.05 -4.97 11.22
C GLY A 138 0.05 -4.55 12.21
N ALA A 139 -0.30 -3.76 13.23
CA ALA A 139 0.59 -3.36 14.32
C ALA A 139 0.33 -4.12 15.64
N ALA A 140 -0.61 -5.08 15.67
CA ALA A 140 -1.03 -5.80 16.87
C ALA A 140 -0.28 -7.12 17.08
N THR A 141 0.75 -7.42 16.31
CA THR A 141 1.59 -8.60 16.51
C THR A 141 2.58 -8.38 17.66
N ILE A 142 2.98 -9.46 18.33
CA ILE A 142 3.97 -9.43 19.42
C ILE A 142 5.27 -8.77 18.93
N GLU A 143 5.76 -9.17 17.75
CA GLU A 143 6.99 -8.67 17.17
C GLU A 143 6.91 -7.18 16.80
N ALA A 144 5.73 -6.69 16.41
CA ALA A 144 5.53 -5.27 16.14
C ALA A 144 5.55 -4.45 17.44
N GLN A 145 4.90 -4.95 18.49
CA GLN A 145 4.88 -4.30 19.81
C GLN A 145 6.26 -4.28 20.46
N GLU A 146 7.03 -5.36 20.38
CA GLU A 146 8.40 -5.44 20.85
C GLU A 146 9.30 -4.40 20.16
N ARG A 147 9.27 -4.31 18.83
CA ARG A 147 10.03 -3.31 18.08
C ARG A 147 9.66 -1.87 18.45
N ILE A 148 8.37 -1.58 18.64
CA ILE A 148 7.92 -0.26 19.10
C ILE A 148 8.47 0.04 20.50
N GLY A 149 8.42 -0.94 21.40
CA GLY A 149 8.98 -0.82 22.75
C GLY A 149 10.48 -0.52 22.73
N GLU A 150 11.26 -1.26 21.96
CA GLU A 150 12.70 -1.04 21.81
C GLU A 150 13.02 0.35 21.23
N GLU A 151 12.27 0.80 20.23
CA GLU A 151 12.44 2.11 19.60
C GLU A 151 12.13 3.24 20.59
N ILE A 152 11.05 3.13 21.37
CA ILE A 152 10.70 4.10 22.42
C ILE A 152 11.81 4.15 23.48
N VAL A 153 12.29 3.01 23.96
CA VAL A 153 13.40 2.96 24.92
C VAL A 153 14.65 3.65 24.37
N SER A 154 14.98 3.38 23.10
CA SER A 154 16.13 4.02 22.45
C SER A 154 15.99 5.54 22.37
N ILE A 155 14.81 6.05 21.96
CA ILE A 155 14.53 7.48 21.87
C ILE A 155 14.63 8.14 23.26
N VAL A 156 13.98 7.57 24.28
CA VAL A 156 14.02 8.09 25.65
C VAL A 156 15.44 8.11 26.19
N SER A 157 16.18 7.01 26.01
CA SER A 157 17.57 6.92 26.46
C SER A 157 18.48 7.96 25.81
N SER A 158 18.27 8.26 24.51
CA SER A 158 19.03 9.28 23.79
C SER A 158 18.73 10.72 24.24
N PHE A 159 17.58 10.94 24.91
CA PHE A 159 17.17 12.25 25.38
C PHE A 159 17.83 12.62 26.73
N PHE A 160 18.30 11.63 27.50
CA PHE A 160 18.90 11.79 28.80
C PHE A 160 20.44 11.60 28.80
N ASN A 161 21.04 11.33 27.66
CA ASN A 161 22.49 11.31 27.43
C ASN A 161 22.93 12.52 26.61
#